data_98428bce59af35d1aa1c0368d1cfb195
#
_entry.id   98428bce59af35d1aa1c0368d1cfb195
#
_cell.length_a   1.000
_cell.length_b   1.000
_cell.length_c   1.000
_cell.angle_alpha   90.00
_cell.angle_beta   90.00
_cell.angle_gamma   90.00
#
_symmetry.space_group_name_H-M   'P 1'
#
loop_
_entity.id
_entity.type
_entity.pdbx_description
1 polymer ?
#
loop_
_entity_poly.entity_id
_entity_poly.type
_entity_poly.pdbx_seq_one_letter_code
_entity_poly.pdbx_strand_id
1 'polypeptide(L)'
;RPAGKILGYLKRRRIHRQRLKELLMRERADIVVSLYPSESSFIPDIRDGSKKVLELHFCKFFRLQYGRKGVLGLIDRWRTRQDERIVRRFDRFVVLTEEDRGYWGTLPNLEVIPNAVTNLSSHLSDGSAHRVIAVGRLDYQKGFDRLLWAWDIVQKSGRFSDWHLDIFGQGEWHDMLQGIIKKRGLTQTACIHRPTGRIGEEYARSSLIVTTSHYEGLPMVMIEGMACGLPVVSFDCKCGPKDIIRQGENGFLVADGDIAGLADALMEVMGCLLYTSDAADD
;
A
#
# COMPACT_ATOMS: atom_id res chain seq x y z
N ARG A 1 -6.47 -17.12 -31.57
CA ARG A 1 -5.67 -18.32 -31.29
C ARG A 1 -4.57 -17.95 -30.27
N PRO A 2 -4.35 -18.70 -29.17
CA PRO A 2 -3.40 -18.33 -28.09
C PRO A 2 -1.96 -18.20 -28.59
N ALA A 3 -1.53 -19.01 -29.55
CA ALA A 3 -0.18 -18.94 -30.13
C ALA A 3 0.16 -17.58 -30.79
N GLY A 4 -0.78 -16.95 -31.47
CA GLY A 4 -0.57 -15.63 -32.09
C GLY A 4 -0.39 -14.51 -31.07
N LYS A 5 -1.07 -14.60 -29.91
CA LYS A 5 -0.90 -13.63 -28.81
C LYS A 5 0.48 -13.76 -28.15
N ILE A 6 0.98 -14.98 -27.99
CA ILE A 6 2.32 -15.26 -27.42
C ILE A 6 3.40 -14.75 -28.35
N LEU A 7 3.30 -15.06 -29.65
CA LEU A 7 4.27 -14.59 -30.66
C LEU A 7 4.31 -13.06 -30.75
N GLY A 8 3.15 -12.43 -30.73
CA GLY A 8 3.03 -10.96 -30.68
C GLY A 8 3.64 -10.34 -29.41
N TYR A 9 3.49 -10.99 -28.26
CA TYR A 9 4.12 -10.56 -27.01
C TYR A 9 5.65 -10.65 -27.09
N LEU A 10 6.18 -11.77 -27.56
CA LEU A 10 7.63 -11.99 -27.69
C LEU A 10 8.26 -11.00 -28.70
N LYS A 11 7.58 -10.71 -29.83
CA LYS A 11 8.01 -9.71 -30.80
C LYS A 11 8.06 -8.32 -30.18
N ARG A 12 7.00 -7.89 -29.47
CA ARG A 12 6.97 -6.58 -28.78
C ARG A 12 8.09 -6.47 -27.74
N ARG A 13 8.31 -7.53 -26.94
CA ARG A 13 9.38 -7.57 -25.93
C ARG A 13 10.77 -7.44 -26.55
N ARG A 14 11.00 -8.09 -27.71
CA ARG A 14 12.28 -7.97 -28.45
C ARG A 14 12.50 -6.56 -28.97
N ILE A 15 11.47 -5.93 -29.55
CA ILE A 15 11.54 -4.55 -30.05
C ILE A 15 11.78 -3.59 -28.89
N HIS A 16 11.06 -3.75 -27.77
CA HIS A 16 11.25 -2.93 -26.57
C HIS A 16 12.69 -3.03 -26.03
N ARG A 17 13.20 -4.25 -25.88
CA ARG A 17 14.60 -4.47 -25.46
C ARG A 17 15.61 -3.77 -26.38
N GLN A 18 15.39 -3.85 -27.69
CA GLN A 18 16.28 -3.24 -28.67
C GLN A 18 16.25 -1.70 -28.56
N ARG A 19 15.07 -1.11 -28.52
CA ARG A 19 14.89 0.34 -28.37
C ARG A 19 15.48 0.87 -27.06
N LEU A 20 15.27 0.16 -25.96
CA LEU A 20 15.83 0.54 -24.66
C LEU A 20 17.36 0.45 -24.68
N LYS A 21 17.94 -0.58 -25.31
CA LYS A 21 19.39 -0.69 -25.49
C LYS A 21 19.94 0.50 -26.29
N GLU A 22 19.32 0.86 -27.41
CA GLU A 22 19.72 2.00 -28.25
C GLU A 22 19.64 3.32 -27.48
N LEU A 23 18.57 3.51 -26.71
CA LEU A 23 18.39 4.67 -25.83
C LEU A 23 19.52 4.77 -24.81
N LEU A 24 19.79 3.71 -24.03
CA LEU A 24 20.81 3.72 -22.98
C LEU A 24 22.21 3.93 -23.55
N MET A 25 22.52 3.33 -24.70
CA MET A 25 23.79 3.55 -25.39
C MET A 25 23.98 5.00 -25.88
N ARG A 26 22.88 5.70 -26.22
CA ARG A 26 22.88 7.09 -26.65
C ARG A 26 23.01 8.05 -25.48
N GLU A 27 22.23 7.83 -24.42
CA GLU A 27 22.16 8.73 -23.25
C GLU A 27 23.42 8.69 -22.39
N ARG A 28 24.17 7.57 -22.37
CA ARG A 28 25.42 7.39 -21.61
C ARG A 28 25.31 7.84 -20.16
N ALA A 29 24.20 7.49 -19.51
CA ALA A 29 23.96 7.81 -18.11
C ALA A 29 24.96 7.08 -17.18
N ASP A 30 25.36 7.69 -16.08
CA ASP A 30 26.19 7.04 -15.05
C ASP A 30 25.42 5.98 -14.29
N ILE A 31 24.11 6.20 -14.08
CA ILE A 31 23.22 5.31 -13.33
C ILE A 31 21.91 5.12 -14.12
N VAL A 32 21.46 3.88 -14.20
CA VAL A 32 20.14 3.49 -14.72
C VAL A 32 19.33 2.86 -13.63
N VAL A 33 18.25 3.53 -13.22
CA VAL A 33 17.29 3.01 -12.25
C VAL A 33 16.14 2.35 -13.00
N SER A 34 15.83 1.11 -12.65
CA SER A 34 14.68 0.36 -13.17
C SER A 34 13.70 0.06 -12.08
N LEU A 35 12.42 0.38 -12.34
CA LEU A 35 11.34 -0.05 -11.48
C LEU A 35 10.87 -1.44 -11.92
N TYR A 36 10.96 -2.38 -10.98
CA TYR A 36 10.49 -3.75 -11.22
C TYR A 36 9.00 -3.77 -11.69
N PRO A 37 8.54 -4.71 -12.54
CA PRO A 37 9.22 -5.94 -12.99
C PRO A 37 9.55 -6.04 -14.49
N SER A 38 9.19 -5.07 -15.32
CA SER A 38 9.11 -5.31 -16.79
C SER A 38 10.45 -5.49 -17.48
N GLU A 39 11.43 -4.67 -17.15
CA GLU A 39 12.74 -4.62 -17.81
C GLU A 39 13.84 -5.35 -17.04
N SER A 40 13.58 -5.70 -15.77
CA SER A 40 14.56 -6.27 -14.84
C SER A 40 15.29 -7.51 -15.38
N SER A 41 14.62 -8.28 -16.23
CA SER A 41 15.20 -9.52 -16.78
C SER A 41 16.30 -9.29 -17.83
N PHE A 42 16.42 -8.11 -18.45
CA PHE A 42 17.37 -7.85 -19.52
C PHE A 42 18.18 -6.57 -19.37
N ILE A 43 17.81 -5.62 -18.53
CA ILE A 43 18.61 -4.40 -18.26
C ILE A 43 20.04 -4.72 -17.83
N PRO A 44 20.30 -5.70 -16.94
CA PRO A 44 21.67 -6.03 -16.55
C PRO A 44 22.55 -6.54 -17.69
N ASP A 45 21.96 -6.95 -18.83
CA ASP A 45 22.71 -7.40 -20.02
C ASP A 45 23.18 -6.25 -20.91
N ILE A 46 22.68 -5.04 -20.68
CA ILE A 46 23.03 -3.87 -21.51
C ILE A 46 24.30 -3.25 -20.98
N ARG A 47 25.36 -3.37 -21.75
CA ARG A 47 26.71 -2.84 -21.44
C ARG A 47 26.89 -1.44 -22.03
N ASP A 48 26.27 -0.44 -21.41
CA ASP A 48 26.33 0.98 -21.77
C ASP A 48 27.27 1.79 -20.86
N GLY A 49 27.95 1.13 -19.91
CA GLY A 49 28.85 1.74 -18.94
C GLY A 49 28.18 2.16 -17.64
N SER A 50 26.85 2.25 -17.59
CA SER A 50 26.13 2.70 -16.39
C SER A 50 26.05 1.63 -15.28
N LYS A 51 25.93 2.09 -14.03
CA LYS A 51 25.52 1.25 -12.90
C LYS A 51 24.01 0.97 -12.99
N LYS A 52 23.61 -0.26 -12.72
CA LYS A 52 22.21 -0.72 -12.78
C LYS A 52 21.64 -0.83 -11.38
N VAL A 53 20.63 -0.03 -11.09
CA VAL A 53 19.86 -0.06 -9.85
C VAL A 53 18.47 -0.61 -10.15
N LEU A 54 17.99 -1.53 -9.32
CA LEU A 54 16.63 -2.05 -9.38
C LEU A 54 15.90 -1.63 -8.12
N GLU A 55 14.75 -0.97 -8.26
CA GLU A 55 13.86 -0.63 -7.15
C GLU A 55 12.59 -1.47 -7.19
N LEU A 56 12.25 -2.08 -6.06
CA LEU A 56 11.03 -2.85 -5.88
C LEU A 56 10.05 -2.08 -4.98
N HIS A 57 8.98 -1.57 -5.59
CA HIS A 57 7.91 -0.84 -4.88
C HIS A 57 6.77 -1.76 -4.39
N PHE A 58 7.00 -3.07 -4.37
CA PHE A 58 6.06 -4.09 -3.92
C PHE A 58 6.79 -5.05 -2.98
N CYS A 59 6.05 -5.76 -2.12
CA CYS A 59 6.59 -6.86 -1.33
C CYS A 59 7.11 -7.99 -2.23
N LYS A 60 8.16 -8.69 -1.83
CA LYS A 60 8.71 -9.89 -2.52
C LYS A 60 7.64 -10.85 -2.99
N PHE A 61 6.63 -11.08 -2.17
CA PHE A 61 5.59 -12.08 -2.41
C PHE A 61 4.34 -11.52 -3.11
N PHE A 62 4.40 -10.34 -3.70
CA PHE A 62 3.24 -9.67 -4.30
C PHE A 62 2.45 -10.56 -5.29
N ARG A 63 3.12 -11.47 -6.03
CA ARG A 63 2.45 -12.40 -6.93
C ARG A 63 1.69 -13.52 -6.21
N LEU A 64 2.19 -13.94 -5.04
CA LEU A 64 1.62 -15.05 -4.29
C LEU A 64 0.39 -14.65 -3.47
N GLN A 65 0.21 -13.37 -3.23
CA GLN A 65 -0.87 -12.85 -2.38
C GLN A 65 -2.25 -12.94 -3.03
N TYR A 66 -2.32 -13.08 -4.35
CA TYR A 66 -3.57 -13.37 -5.05
C TYR A 66 -4.10 -14.79 -4.80
N GLY A 67 -3.39 -15.64 -4.07
CA GLY A 67 -3.83 -16.98 -3.71
C GLY A 67 -4.14 -17.91 -4.89
N ARG A 68 -3.57 -17.65 -6.06
CA ARG A 68 -3.83 -18.44 -7.27
C ARG A 68 -3.47 -19.91 -7.06
N LYS A 69 -4.41 -20.82 -7.38
CA LYS A 69 -4.23 -22.27 -7.25
C LYS A 69 -3.87 -22.90 -8.61
N GLY A 70 -3.46 -24.18 -8.59
CA GLY A 70 -3.15 -24.96 -9.80
C GLY A 70 -1.93 -24.43 -10.55
N VAL A 71 -1.96 -24.54 -11.88
CA VAL A 71 -0.85 -24.18 -12.77
C VAL A 71 -0.42 -22.72 -12.62
N LEU A 72 -1.37 -21.81 -12.44
CA LEU A 72 -1.06 -20.39 -12.26
C LEU A 72 -0.29 -20.15 -10.95
N GLY A 73 -0.65 -20.81 -9.87
CA GLY A 73 0.09 -20.72 -8.61
C GLY A 73 1.50 -21.30 -8.70
N LEU A 74 1.72 -22.37 -9.48
CA LEU A 74 3.06 -22.90 -9.76
C LEU A 74 3.90 -21.92 -10.57
N ILE A 75 3.31 -21.26 -11.57
CA ILE A 75 3.98 -20.23 -12.36
C ILE A 75 4.39 -19.04 -11.46
N ASP A 76 3.50 -18.59 -10.56
CA ASP A 76 3.81 -17.48 -9.66
C ASP A 76 4.96 -17.82 -8.70
N ARG A 77 4.99 -19.04 -8.15
CA ARG A 77 6.13 -19.53 -7.33
C ARG A 77 7.43 -19.63 -8.12
N TRP A 78 7.36 -20.14 -9.35
CA TRP A 78 8.52 -20.21 -10.23
C TRP A 78 9.06 -18.82 -10.57
N ARG A 79 8.18 -17.85 -10.89
CA ARG A 79 8.56 -16.45 -11.15
C ARG A 79 9.20 -15.82 -9.94
N THR A 80 8.64 -16.01 -8.74
CA THR A 80 9.23 -15.47 -7.49
C THR A 80 10.66 -15.98 -7.28
N ARG A 81 10.93 -17.26 -7.58
CA ARG A 81 12.30 -17.81 -7.55
C ARG A 81 13.21 -17.25 -8.65
N GLN A 82 12.66 -16.94 -9.82
CA GLN A 82 13.40 -16.29 -10.89
C GLN A 82 13.81 -14.85 -10.47
N ASP A 83 12.93 -14.15 -9.76
CA ASP A 83 13.22 -12.81 -9.27
C ASP A 83 14.47 -12.77 -8.39
N GLU A 84 14.67 -13.77 -7.52
CA GLU A 84 15.88 -13.89 -6.69
C GLU A 84 17.18 -14.00 -7.50
N ARG A 85 17.13 -14.59 -8.69
CA ARG A 85 18.26 -14.66 -9.61
C ARG A 85 18.49 -13.34 -10.35
N ILE A 86 17.37 -12.67 -10.71
CA ILE A 86 17.41 -11.42 -11.45
C ILE A 86 17.98 -10.31 -10.59
N VAL A 87 17.54 -10.14 -9.35
CA VAL A 87 17.97 -9.04 -8.46
C VAL A 87 19.47 -9.09 -8.17
N ARG A 88 20.08 -10.29 -8.12
CA ARG A 88 21.53 -10.48 -7.93
C ARG A 88 22.40 -9.95 -9.07
N ARG A 89 21.82 -9.65 -10.21
CA ARG A 89 22.51 -9.19 -11.43
C ARG A 89 22.64 -7.69 -11.51
N PHE A 90 21.98 -6.96 -10.61
CA PHE A 90 22.06 -5.50 -10.50
C PHE A 90 23.23 -5.09 -9.61
N ASP A 91 23.79 -3.90 -9.83
CA ASP A 91 24.81 -3.31 -8.96
C ASP A 91 24.23 -2.97 -7.58
N ARG A 92 22.96 -2.51 -7.55
CA ARG A 92 22.16 -2.31 -6.32
C ARG A 92 20.72 -2.76 -6.55
N PHE A 93 20.17 -3.35 -5.50
CA PHE A 93 18.77 -3.74 -5.41
C PHE A 93 18.15 -3.05 -4.19
N VAL A 94 17.14 -2.22 -4.42
CA VAL A 94 16.48 -1.40 -3.40
C VAL A 94 15.11 -1.96 -3.09
N VAL A 95 14.83 -2.13 -1.80
CA VAL A 95 13.51 -2.40 -1.23
C VAL A 95 13.12 -1.25 -0.29
N LEU A 96 11.84 -1.14 0.04
CA LEU A 96 11.33 0.03 0.76
C LEU A 96 11.29 -0.16 2.28
N THR A 97 11.38 -1.42 2.79
CA THR A 97 11.13 -1.76 4.19
C THR A 97 12.13 -2.79 4.70
N GLU A 98 12.42 -2.77 6.01
CA GLU A 98 13.25 -3.79 6.65
C GLU A 98 12.57 -5.15 6.67
N GLU A 99 11.24 -5.19 6.77
CA GLU A 99 10.47 -6.42 6.67
C GLU A 99 10.69 -7.09 5.30
N ASP A 100 10.62 -6.34 4.18
CA ASP A 100 10.85 -6.91 2.84
C ASP A 100 12.30 -7.34 2.65
N ARG A 101 13.28 -6.58 3.19
CA ARG A 101 14.69 -7.01 3.26
C ARG A 101 14.83 -8.37 3.91
N GLY A 102 14.12 -8.61 5.03
CA GLY A 102 14.12 -9.90 5.71
C GLY A 102 13.65 -11.05 4.82
N TYR A 103 12.67 -10.81 3.97
CA TYR A 103 12.18 -11.80 3.01
C TYR A 103 13.17 -12.13 1.90
N TRP A 104 13.98 -11.17 1.45
CA TRP A 104 15.01 -11.41 0.43
C TRP A 104 16.25 -12.10 0.99
N GLY A 105 16.45 -12.08 2.30
CA GLY A 105 17.60 -12.64 2.97
C GLY A 105 18.91 -11.87 2.69
N THR A 106 20.03 -12.53 2.88
CA THR A 106 21.35 -11.88 2.71
C THR A 106 21.72 -11.78 1.24
N LEU A 107 21.63 -10.58 0.68
CA LEU A 107 22.12 -10.24 -0.65
C LEU A 107 23.14 -9.12 -0.54
N PRO A 108 24.34 -9.23 -1.17
CA PRO A 108 25.42 -8.25 -1.00
C PRO A 108 25.10 -6.88 -1.65
N ASN A 109 24.10 -6.83 -2.51
CA ASN A 109 23.68 -5.64 -3.26
C ASN A 109 22.33 -5.08 -2.80
N LEU A 110 21.78 -5.58 -1.69
CA LEU A 110 20.45 -5.16 -1.18
C LEU A 110 20.60 -3.97 -0.24
N GLU A 111 19.82 -2.93 -0.51
CA GLU A 111 19.70 -1.71 0.29
C GLU A 111 18.23 -1.48 0.65
N VAL A 112 17.99 -0.88 1.81
CA VAL A 112 16.65 -0.40 2.21
C VAL A 112 16.62 1.11 2.07
N ILE A 113 15.80 1.60 1.16
CA ILE A 113 15.62 3.05 0.93
C ILE A 113 14.11 3.31 0.84
N PRO A 114 13.47 3.80 1.91
CA PRO A 114 12.05 4.11 1.90
C PRO A 114 11.72 5.29 0.98
N ASN A 115 10.49 5.32 0.47
CA ASN A 115 10.02 6.46 -0.31
C ASN A 115 9.96 7.72 0.54
N ALA A 116 10.34 8.86 -0.06
CA ALA A 116 10.17 10.17 0.55
C ALA A 116 8.68 10.61 0.51
N VAL A 117 8.26 11.32 1.53
CA VAL A 117 6.94 12.01 1.56
C VAL A 117 7.13 13.39 0.96
N THR A 118 6.40 13.70 -0.11
CA THR A 118 6.56 14.95 -0.86
C THR A 118 5.41 15.94 -0.68
N ASN A 119 4.21 15.47 -0.32
CA ASN A 119 3.00 16.28 -0.22
C ASN A 119 2.50 16.33 1.23
N LEU A 120 3.22 17.07 2.08
CA LEU A 120 2.80 17.31 3.45
C LEU A 120 1.81 18.49 3.49
N SER A 121 0.73 18.35 4.26
CA SER A 121 -0.12 19.47 4.61
C SER A 121 0.65 20.45 5.50
N SER A 122 0.39 21.75 5.33
CA SER A 122 0.85 22.78 6.26
C SER A 122 0.04 22.79 7.57
N HIS A 123 -1.06 22.04 7.62
CA HIS A 123 -1.95 21.98 8.77
C HIS A 123 -1.94 20.59 9.37
N LEU A 124 -1.85 20.50 10.69
CA LEU A 124 -1.99 19.26 11.45
C LEU A 124 -3.45 19.07 11.85
N SER A 125 -3.86 17.83 12.05
CA SER A 125 -5.13 17.50 12.69
C SER A 125 -5.05 17.84 14.19
N ASP A 126 -6.15 18.37 14.73
CA ASP A 126 -6.35 18.54 16.18
C ASP A 126 -7.05 17.32 16.83
N GLY A 127 -7.45 16.34 16.03
CA GLY A 127 -8.09 15.12 16.48
C GLY A 127 -9.59 15.23 16.80
N SER A 128 -10.20 16.43 16.69
CA SER A 128 -11.57 16.72 17.16
C SER A 128 -12.69 16.38 16.17
N ALA A 129 -12.36 16.03 14.94
CA ALA A 129 -13.32 15.98 13.83
C ALA A 129 -14.29 14.78 13.84
N HIS A 130 -14.18 13.82 14.76
CA HIS A 130 -14.94 12.55 14.77
C HIS A 130 -14.98 11.85 13.40
N ARG A 131 -13.85 11.88 12.72
CA ARG A 131 -13.72 11.43 11.34
C ARG A 131 -12.57 10.45 11.16
N VAL A 132 -12.89 9.26 10.67
CA VAL A 132 -11.93 8.22 10.27
C VAL A 132 -11.70 8.34 8.77
N ILE A 133 -10.45 8.40 8.34
CA ILE A 133 -10.11 8.46 6.92
C ILE A 133 -9.40 7.18 6.45
N ALA A 134 -9.78 6.70 5.26
CA ALA A 134 -9.10 5.64 4.54
C ALA A 134 -8.84 6.08 3.10
N VAL A 135 -7.64 5.84 2.57
CA VAL A 135 -7.24 6.31 1.25
C VAL A 135 -6.60 5.20 0.43
N GLY A 136 -7.07 5.02 -0.81
CA GLY A 136 -6.46 4.02 -1.69
C GLY A 136 -7.32 3.63 -2.88
N ARG A 137 -6.78 2.74 -3.72
CA ARG A 137 -7.55 2.16 -4.82
C ARG A 137 -8.68 1.29 -4.29
N LEU A 138 -9.85 1.38 -4.92
CA LEU A 138 -10.99 0.53 -4.57
C LEU A 138 -10.83 -0.82 -5.28
N ASP A 139 -9.96 -1.66 -4.74
CA ASP A 139 -9.63 -2.98 -5.28
C ASP A 139 -9.34 -4.00 -4.16
N TYR A 140 -9.08 -5.25 -4.55
CA TYR A 140 -8.74 -6.32 -3.61
C TYR A 140 -7.56 -5.96 -2.69
N GLN A 141 -6.53 -5.30 -3.24
CA GLN A 141 -5.31 -5.02 -2.46
C GLN A 141 -5.61 -4.20 -1.22
N LYS A 142 -6.46 -3.19 -1.31
CA LYS A 142 -6.74 -2.25 -0.20
C LYS A 142 -7.75 -2.78 0.82
N GLY A 143 -8.53 -3.82 0.48
CA GLY A 143 -9.36 -4.56 1.44
C GLY A 143 -10.41 -3.71 2.15
N PHE A 144 -11.00 -2.70 1.49
CA PHE A 144 -12.02 -1.83 2.10
C PHE A 144 -13.34 -2.54 2.45
N ASP A 145 -13.59 -3.72 1.90
CA ASP A 145 -14.67 -4.59 2.36
C ASP A 145 -14.45 -5.01 3.83
N ARG A 146 -13.22 -5.35 4.20
CA ARG A 146 -12.85 -5.68 5.58
C ARG A 146 -13.01 -4.48 6.51
N LEU A 147 -12.67 -3.28 6.04
CA LEU A 147 -12.88 -2.04 6.78
C LEU A 147 -14.37 -1.80 7.05
N LEU A 148 -15.22 -1.94 6.05
CA LEU A 148 -16.66 -1.75 6.20
C LEU A 148 -17.29 -2.79 7.13
N TRP A 149 -16.74 -4.01 7.21
CA TRP A 149 -17.18 -5.00 8.20
C TRP A 149 -16.78 -4.61 9.63
N ALA A 150 -15.57 -4.11 9.83
CA ALA A 150 -15.15 -3.60 11.13
C ALA A 150 -15.96 -2.33 11.53
N TRP A 151 -16.22 -1.44 10.58
CA TRP A 151 -17.02 -0.24 10.81
C TRP A 151 -18.47 -0.56 11.20
N ASP A 152 -19.05 -1.62 10.64
CA ASP A 152 -20.38 -2.13 11.05
C ASP A 152 -20.40 -2.55 12.53
N ILE A 153 -19.33 -3.17 13.02
CA ILE A 153 -19.19 -3.53 14.45
C ILE A 153 -19.10 -2.26 15.30
N VAL A 154 -18.26 -1.29 14.90
CA VAL A 154 -18.11 0.00 15.60
C VAL A 154 -19.46 0.70 15.72
N GLN A 155 -20.22 0.83 14.64
CA GLN A 155 -21.52 1.51 14.66
C GLN A 155 -22.58 0.77 15.48
N LYS A 156 -22.57 -0.57 15.44
CA LYS A 156 -23.49 -1.39 16.26
C LYS A 156 -23.20 -1.31 17.77
N SER A 157 -22.03 -0.85 18.18
CA SER A 157 -21.74 -0.59 19.58
C SER A 157 -22.59 0.55 20.18
N GLY A 158 -23.11 1.44 19.31
CA GLY A 158 -23.88 2.62 19.69
C GLY A 158 -23.07 3.76 20.33
N ARG A 159 -21.77 3.54 20.60
CA ARG A 159 -20.92 4.49 21.31
C ARG A 159 -20.34 5.60 20.44
N PHE A 160 -20.27 5.38 19.14
CA PHE A 160 -19.59 6.24 18.16
C PHE A 160 -20.50 6.57 16.97
N SER A 161 -21.79 6.81 17.24
CA SER A 161 -22.82 7.09 16.24
C SER A 161 -22.62 8.42 15.51
N ASP A 162 -21.88 9.34 16.10
CA ASP A 162 -21.50 10.65 15.56
C ASP A 162 -20.17 10.64 14.78
N TRP A 163 -19.47 9.48 14.74
CA TRP A 163 -18.28 9.31 13.95
C TRP A 163 -18.58 8.88 12.51
N HIS A 164 -17.75 9.36 11.58
CA HIS A 164 -17.88 9.10 10.16
C HIS A 164 -16.63 8.45 9.58
N LEU A 165 -16.83 7.51 8.65
CA LEU A 165 -15.78 6.88 7.87
C LEU A 165 -15.81 7.42 6.44
N ASP A 166 -14.74 8.09 6.03
CA ASP A 166 -14.54 8.59 4.68
C ASP A 166 -13.48 7.81 3.93
N ILE A 167 -13.87 7.17 2.83
CA ILE A 167 -12.99 6.37 1.97
C ILE A 167 -12.72 7.16 0.69
N PHE A 168 -11.48 7.61 0.49
CA PHE A 168 -11.05 8.34 -0.71
C PHE A 168 -10.40 7.40 -1.71
N GLY A 169 -11.02 7.24 -2.89
CA GLY A 169 -10.45 6.38 -3.92
C GLY A 169 -11.29 6.18 -5.15
N GLN A 170 -10.73 5.40 -6.08
CA GLN A 170 -11.42 4.90 -7.26
C GLN A 170 -10.93 3.50 -7.60
N GLY A 171 -11.76 2.70 -8.25
CA GLY A 171 -11.41 1.34 -8.66
C GLY A 171 -12.63 0.48 -8.97
N GLU A 172 -12.36 -0.74 -9.40
CA GLU A 172 -13.38 -1.69 -9.84
C GLU A 172 -14.35 -2.16 -8.74
N TRP A 173 -13.97 -2.00 -7.47
CA TRP A 173 -14.79 -2.39 -6.33
C TRP A 173 -15.76 -1.31 -5.85
N HIS A 174 -15.83 -0.14 -6.50
CA HIS A 174 -16.70 0.97 -6.08
C HIS A 174 -18.13 0.52 -5.81
N ASP A 175 -18.77 -0.12 -6.80
CA ASP A 175 -20.18 -0.49 -6.69
C ASP A 175 -20.41 -1.61 -5.68
N MET A 176 -19.46 -2.54 -5.55
CA MET A 176 -19.50 -3.59 -4.54
C MET A 176 -19.43 -3.01 -3.13
N LEU A 177 -18.51 -2.06 -2.88
CA LEU A 177 -18.38 -1.40 -1.57
C LEU A 177 -19.60 -0.55 -1.24
N GLN A 178 -20.16 0.19 -2.20
CA GLN A 178 -21.44 0.90 -2.03
C GLN A 178 -22.59 -0.06 -1.67
N GLY A 179 -22.60 -1.24 -2.28
CA GLY A 179 -23.54 -2.31 -1.94
C GLY A 179 -23.40 -2.79 -0.49
N ILE A 180 -22.18 -2.91 0.03
CA ILE A 180 -21.93 -3.28 1.44
C ILE A 180 -22.42 -2.17 2.37
N ILE A 181 -22.10 -0.90 2.11
CA ILE A 181 -22.56 0.27 2.89
C ILE A 181 -24.08 0.24 3.01
N LYS A 182 -24.79 0.12 1.88
CA LYS A 182 -26.25 0.08 1.85
C LYS A 182 -26.82 -1.13 2.59
N LYS A 183 -26.29 -2.33 2.33
CA LYS A 183 -26.79 -3.58 2.93
C LYS A 183 -26.62 -3.62 4.45
N ARG A 184 -25.58 -2.97 4.98
CA ARG A 184 -25.29 -2.91 6.41
C ARG A 184 -25.89 -1.68 7.12
N GLY A 185 -26.61 -0.81 6.40
CA GLY A 185 -27.21 0.37 6.97
C GLY A 185 -26.22 1.47 7.36
N LEU A 186 -25.03 1.50 6.75
CA LEU A 186 -23.96 2.44 7.06
C LEU A 186 -24.02 3.75 6.27
N THR A 187 -25.11 4.01 5.54
CA THR A 187 -25.23 5.15 4.62
C THR A 187 -25.13 6.52 5.28
N GLN A 188 -25.37 6.60 6.59
CA GLN A 188 -25.27 7.84 7.37
C GLN A 188 -23.85 8.05 7.95
N THR A 189 -23.06 6.99 8.06
CA THR A 189 -21.78 7.02 8.77
C THR A 189 -20.57 6.57 7.93
N ALA A 190 -20.78 6.12 6.68
CA ALA A 190 -19.68 5.74 5.77
C ALA A 190 -19.93 6.28 4.37
N CYS A 191 -18.93 6.96 3.81
CA CYS A 191 -18.99 7.56 2.47
C CYS A 191 -17.75 7.21 1.63
N ILE A 192 -17.96 6.99 0.32
CA ILE A 192 -16.89 6.82 -0.65
C ILE A 192 -16.78 8.07 -1.49
N HIS A 193 -15.61 8.70 -1.45
CA HIS A 193 -15.27 9.91 -2.18
C HIS A 193 -14.36 9.62 -3.37
N ARG A 194 -14.44 10.45 -4.39
CA ARG A 194 -13.46 10.43 -5.49
C ARG A 194 -12.09 10.87 -5.00
N PRO A 195 -11.00 10.44 -5.67
CA PRO A 195 -9.67 10.95 -5.39
C PRO A 195 -9.61 12.48 -5.49
N THR A 196 -8.86 13.10 -4.60
CA THR A 196 -8.64 14.55 -4.57
C THR A 196 -7.15 14.88 -4.65
N GLY A 197 -6.80 15.95 -5.34
CA GLY A 197 -5.44 16.51 -5.34
C GLY A 197 -5.05 17.21 -4.02
N ARG A 198 -6.02 17.38 -3.09
CA ARG A 198 -5.83 18.05 -1.80
C ARG A 198 -6.00 17.09 -0.63
N ILE A 199 -5.49 15.87 -0.77
CA ILE A 199 -5.66 14.82 0.24
C ILE A 199 -5.05 15.22 1.61
N GLY A 200 -4.01 16.04 1.63
CA GLY A 200 -3.43 16.56 2.86
C GLY A 200 -4.42 17.40 3.68
N GLU A 201 -5.32 18.16 3.04
CA GLU A 201 -6.38 18.88 3.74
C GLU A 201 -7.42 17.93 4.35
N GLU A 202 -7.68 16.81 3.67
CA GLU A 202 -8.59 15.78 4.18
C GLU A 202 -7.98 15.01 5.37
N TYR A 203 -6.67 14.76 5.35
CA TYR A 203 -5.97 14.24 6.53
C TYR A 203 -6.07 15.21 7.70
N ALA A 204 -5.78 16.50 7.48
CA ALA A 204 -5.85 17.53 8.54
C ALA A 204 -7.26 17.70 9.14
N ARG A 205 -8.32 17.34 8.40
CA ARG A 205 -9.71 17.37 8.86
C ARG A 205 -10.21 16.02 9.39
N SER A 206 -9.32 15.07 9.65
CA SER A 206 -9.64 13.75 10.16
C SER A 206 -9.01 13.57 11.53
N SER A 207 -9.52 12.60 12.31
CA SER A 207 -9.02 12.33 13.66
C SER A 207 -8.12 11.08 13.70
N LEU A 208 -8.30 10.14 12.78
CA LEU A 208 -7.43 8.96 12.64
C LEU A 208 -7.45 8.42 11.22
N ILE A 209 -6.39 7.72 10.83
CA ILE A 209 -6.32 7.01 9.56
C ILE A 209 -6.36 5.50 9.76
N VAL A 210 -7.07 4.79 8.91
CA VAL A 210 -7.17 3.33 8.94
C VAL A 210 -6.72 2.73 7.61
N THR A 211 -5.97 1.61 7.68
CA THR A 211 -5.58 0.83 6.51
C THR A 211 -5.90 -0.65 6.70
N THR A 212 -6.46 -1.27 5.66
CA THR A 212 -6.95 -2.66 5.71
C THR A 212 -6.40 -3.49 4.56
N SER A 213 -5.27 -3.10 4.03
CA SER A 213 -4.67 -3.74 2.86
C SER A 213 -4.33 -5.21 3.10
N HIS A 214 -4.46 -6.04 2.06
CA HIS A 214 -3.99 -7.41 2.08
C HIS A 214 -2.47 -7.50 1.94
N TYR A 215 -1.85 -6.52 1.32
CA TYR A 215 -0.41 -6.39 1.14
C TYR A 215 -0.03 -4.98 0.69
N GLU A 216 1.20 -4.57 1.04
CA GLU A 216 1.76 -3.28 0.64
C GLU A 216 3.21 -3.46 0.12
N GLY A 217 3.84 -2.38 -0.29
CA GLY A 217 5.28 -2.28 -0.39
C GLY A 217 5.78 -1.37 0.73
N LEU A 218 5.43 -0.10 0.65
CA LEU A 218 5.45 0.86 1.76
C LEU A 218 4.13 1.63 1.68
N PRO A 219 3.26 1.57 2.69
CA PRO A 219 1.94 2.21 2.66
C PRO A 219 2.06 3.73 2.86
N MET A 220 2.30 4.46 1.77
CA MET A 220 2.52 5.91 1.78
C MET A 220 1.41 6.68 2.47
N VAL A 221 0.16 6.25 2.30
CA VAL A 221 -1.01 6.89 2.93
C VAL A 221 -0.93 6.93 4.46
N MET A 222 -0.30 5.90 5.08
CA MET A 222 -0.07 5.89 6.54
C MET A 222 0.94 6.99 6.93
N ILE A 223 2.05 7.07 6.20
CA ILE A 223 3.10 8.06 6.47
C ILE A 223 2.58 9.47 6.21
N GLU A 224 1.78 9.65 5.17
CA GLU A 224 1.12 10.93 4.85
C GLU A 224 0.15 11.35 5.97
N GLY A 225 -0.70 10.42 6.45
CA GLY A 225 -1.62 10.68 7.56
C GLY A 225 -0.88 11.00 8.86
N MET A 226 0.15 10.23 9.19
CA MET A 226 0.98 10.48 10.39
C MET A 226 1.70 11.83 10.32
N ALA A 227 2.15 12.24 9.15
CA ALA A 227 2.74 13.56 8.93
C ALA A 227 1.76 14.72 9.14
N CYS A 228 0.44 14.43 9.08
CA CYS A 228 -0.63 15.35 9.45
C CYS A 228 -1.09 15.20 10.90
N GLY A 229 -0.40 14.41 11.73
CA GLY A 229 -0.70 14.19 13.14
C GLY A 229 -1.72 13.10 13.44
N LEU A 230 -2.13 12.30 12.44
CA LEU A 230 -3.13 11.25 12.65
C LEU A 230 -2.50 9.99 13.27
N PRO A 231 -3.09 9.43 14.33
CA PRO A 231 -2.81 8.05 14.74
C PRO A 231 -3.27 7.08 13.66
N VAL A 232 -2.63 5.92 13.59
CA VAL A 232 -2.89 4.92 12.54
C VAL A 232 -3.46 3.65 13.16
N VAL A 233 -4.54 3.10 12.60
CA VAL A 233 -4.99 1.74 12.88
C VAL A 233 -4.83 0.92 11.60
N SER A 234 -4.12 -0.21 11.68
CA SER A 234 -3.81 -1.02 10.49
C SER A 234 -3.85 -2.50 10.75
N PHE A 235 -4.24 -3.27 9.73
CA PHE A 235 -3.86 -4.67 9.72
C PHE A 235 -2.35 -4.85 9.56
N ASP A 236 -1.80 -5.87 10.24
CA ASP A 236 -0.43 -6.35 10.07
C ASP A 236 -0.31 -7.16 8.77
N CYS A 237 -0.54 -6.50 7.64
CA CYS A 237 -0.34 -7.12 6.34
C CYS A 237 1.15 -7.14 5.97
N LYS A 238 1.50 -8.00 5.01
CA LYS A 238 2.89 -8.10 4.55
C LYS A 238 3.36 -6.81 3.91
N CYS A 239 4.50 -6.39 4.38
CA CYS A 239 5.34 -5.24 4.10
C CYS A 239 4.75 -3.89 4.50
N GLY A 240 5.49 -3.24 5.36
CA GLY A 240 5.39 -1.83 5.67
C GLY A 240 4.69 -1.46 6.97
N PRO A 241 3.50 -1.97 7.35
CA PRO A 241 2.87 -1.55 8.59
C PRO A 241 3.74 -1.74 9.82
N LYS A 242 4.44 -2.86 9.96
CA LYS A 242 5.38 -3.13 11.06
C LYS A 242 6.58 -2.20 11.12
N ASP A 243 7.03 -1.70 9.97
CA ASP A 243 8.17 -0.78 9.91
C ASP A 243 7.76 0.67 10.25
N ILE A 244 6.45 0.96 10.28
CA ILE A 244 5.89 2.29 10.49
C ILE A 244 5.25 2.41 11.88
N ILE A 245 4.44 1.42 12.29
CA ILE A 245 3.64 1.48 13.51
C ILE A 245 4.43 0.94 14.70
N ARG A 246 4.49 1.75 15.76
CA ARG A 246 4.88 1.37 17.11
C ARG A 246 3.62 1.24 17.95
N GLN A 247 3.30 0.00 18.36
CA GLN A 247 2.08 -0.35 19.05
C GLN A 247 1.82 0.54 20.29
N GLY A 248 0.68 1.22 20.32
CA GLY A 248 0.25 2.09 21.42
C GLY A 248 0.98 3.43 21.53
N GLU A 249 1.95 3.71 20.63
CA GLU A 249 2.71 4.97 20.63
C GLU A 249 2.22 5.91 19.51
N ASN A 250 2.20 5.42 18.26
CA ASN A 250 1.77 6.19 17.10
C ASN A 250 0.63 5.52 16.32
N GLY A 251 0.11 4.40 16.82
CA GLY A 251 -0.97 3.66 16.22
C GLY A 251 -1.12 2.24 16.76
N PHE A 252 -2.03 1.50 16.15
CA PHE A 252 -2.35 0.12 16.51
C PHE A 252 -2.20 -0.81 15.31
N LEU A 253 -1.46 -1.88 15.51
CA LEU A 253 -1.27 -2.95 14.54
C LEU A 253 -2.12 -4.16 14.98
N VAL A 254 -3.02 -4.60 14.12
CA VAL A 254 -3.97 -5.68 14.35
C VAL A 254 -3.63 -6.86 13.45
N ALA A 255 -3.79 -8.08 13.94
CA ALA A 255 -3.54 -9.29 13.14
C ALA A 255 -4.30 -9.25 11.81
N ASP A 256 -3.63 -9.63 10.70
CA ASP A 256 -4.24 -9.55 9.36
C ASP A 256 -5.51 -10.37 9.27
N GLY A 257 -6.62 -9.69 8.93
CA GLY A 257 -7.94 -10.29 8.80
C GLY A 257 -8.76 -10.41 10.09
N ASP A 258 -8.23 -10.00 11.23
CA ASP A 258 -8.99 -9.92 12.48
C ASP A 258 -9.92 -8.69 12.48
N ILE A 259 -11.11 -8.86 11.92
CA ILE A 259 -12.12 -7.81 11.77
C ILE A 259 -12.59 -7.28 13.14
N ALA A 260 -12.77 -8.17 14.12
CA ALA A 260 -13.20 -7.77 15.45
C ALA A 260 -12.10 -6.99 16.17
N GLY A 261 -10.86 -7.47 16.12
CA GLY A 261 -9.71 -6.75 16.68
C GLY A 261 -9.49 -5.38 16.01
N LEU A 262 -9.77 -5.24 14.69
CA LEU A 262 -9.72 -3.94 14.02
C LEU A 262 -10.81 -2.99 14.55
N ALA A 263 -12.02 -3.49 14.76
CA ALA A 263 -13.10 -2.68 15.34
C ALA A 263 -12.77 -2.24 16.76
N ASP A 264 -12.21 -3.14 17.58
CA ASP A 264 -11.79 -2.85 18.96
C ASP A 264 -10.68 -1.78 18.99
N ALA A 265 -9.65 -1.90 18.14
CA ALA A 265 -8.58 -0.92 18.03
C ALA A 265 -9.09 0.47 17.55
N LEU A 266 -10.04 0.49 16.60
CA LEU A 266 -10.70 1.74 16.19
C LEU A 266 -11.43 2.38 17.36
N MET A 267 -12.24 1.61 18.10
CA MET A 267 -13.01 2.10 19.25
C MET A 267 -12.10 2.59 20.38
N GLU A 268 -10.95 1.95 20.59
CA GLU A 268 -9.96 2.37 21.59
C GLU A 268 -9.37 3.75 21.23
N VAL A 269 -8.89 3.91 20.00
CA VAL A 269 -8.32 5.20 19.54
C VAL A 269 -9.38 6.31 19.54
N MET A 270 -10.58 6.04 19.03
CA MET A 270 -11.69 7.00 19.03
C MET A 270 -12.07 7.43 20.45
N GLY A 271 -12.10 6.48 21.39
CA GLY A 271 -12.36 6.76 22.80
C GLY A 271 -11.28 7.62 23.46
N CYS A 272 -10.01 7.38 23.15
CA CYS A 272 -8.90 8.21 23.64
C CYS A 272 -8.97 9.64 23.11
N LEU A 273 -9.33 9.82 21.82
CA LEU A 273 -9.45 11.14 21.19
C LEU A 273 -10.60 11.97 21.78
N LEU A 274 -11.73 11.33 22.09
CA LEU A 274 -12.84 12.01 22.80
C LEU A 274 -12.40 12.54 24.17
N TYR A 275 -11.66 11.72 24.94
CA TYR A 275 -11.20 12.15 26.27
C TYR A 275 -10.21 13.32 26.23
N THR A 276 -9.35 13.38 25.21
CA THR A 276 -8.37 14.48 25.04
C THR A 276 -9.03 15.78 24.57
N SER A 277 -10.09 15.74 23.75
CA SER A 277 -10.82 16.93 23.34
C SER A 277 -11.59 17.57 24.51
N ASP A 278 -12.27 16.74 25.30
CA ASP A 278 -13.01 17.23 26.49
C ASP A 278 -12.08 17.86 27.55
N ALA A 279 -10.86 17.31 27.69
CA ALA A 279 -9.88 17.86 28.64
C ALA A 279 -9.19 19.15 28.17
N ALA A 280 -9.33 19.52 26.89
CA ALA A 280 -8.79 20.76 26.35
C ALA A 280 -9.79 21.93 26.43
N ASP A 281 -11.07 21.64 26.68
CA ASP A 281 -12.15 22.63 26.83
C ASP A 281 -12.39 23.06 28.29
N ASP A 282 -11.74 22.39 29.29
CA ASP A 282 -11.69 22.76 30.72
C ASP A 282 -10.44 23.63 31.03
#